data_9a2f577e899cb221ea6cbe6733fbfdd8
#
_entry.id   9a2f577e899cb221ea6cbe6733fbfdd8
#
_cell.length_a   1.000
_cell.length_b   1.000
_cell.length_c   1.000
_cell.angle_alpha   90.00
_cell.angle_beta   90.00
_cell.angle_gamma   90.00
#
_symmetry.space_group_name_H-M   'P 1'
#
loop_
_entity.id
_entity.type
_entity.pdbx_description
1 polymer ?
#
loop_
_entity_poly.entity_id
_entity_poly.type
_entity_poly.pdbx_seq_one_letter_code
_entity_poly.pdbx_strand_id
1 'polypeptide(L)'
;MIRSFKGITPTIPATCYVDDSAQIIGDVVLGEHASVWMNAVIRGDVYAIRIGAHSNIQDCSVLHGMKNTFGVTVGEYVTVGHSVTLHGCVIEDRCLIGMGSIILNGAKIGAGSIIAAGTLIPERTVVEPGSLWMGSPGKFRRKLEKGEDDMIMRYANNYLGYTEEYLREQ
;
A
#
# COMPACT_ATOMS: atom_id res chain seq x y z
N MET A 1 -3.96 -2.57 -16.74
CA MET A 1 -3.56 -1.64 -17.83
C MET A 1 -2.59 -0.58 -17.28
N ILE A 2 -1.43 -0.40 -17.90
CA ILE A 2 -0.45 0.64 -17.55
C ILE A 2 -0.55 1.73 -18.61
N ARG A 3 -0.69 3.01 -18.20
CA ARG A 3 -0.82 4.13 -19.15
C ARG A 3 -0.23 5.43 -18.64
N SER A 4 0.31 6.19 -19.59
CA SER A 4 0.81 7.55 -19.35
C SER A 4 -0.32 8.55 -19.07
N PHE A 5 -0.02 9.57 -18.27
CA PHE A 5 -0.85 10.75 -18.09
C PHE A 5 0.01 12.00 -18.15
N LYS A 6 -0.36 12.96 -19.00
CA LYS A 6 0.40 14.20 -19.26
C LYS A 6 1.89 13.97 -19.56
N GLY A 7 2.18 12.93 -20.32
CA GLY A 7 3.56 12.57 -20.72
C GLY A 7 4.37 11.82 -19.66
N ILE A 8 3.82 11.55 -18.48
CA ILE A 8 4.47 10.77 -17.44
C ILE A 8 3.97 9.34 -17.51
N THR A 9 4.88 8.39 -17.69
CA THR A 9 4.60 6.94 -17.72
C THR A 9 5.02 6.32 -16.40
N PRO A 10 4.24 5.38 -15.85
CA PRO A 10 4.65 4.64 -14.67
C PRO A 10 6.01 3.95 -14.84
N THR A 11 6.84 3.98 -13.80
CA THR A 11 8.10 3.26 -13.74
C THR A 11 7.91 1.97 -12.94
N ILE A 12 8.05 0.83 -13.63
CA ILE A 12 7.79 -0.50 -13.07
C ILE A 12 8.96 -1.41 -13.42
N PRO A 13 9.78 -1.82 -12.44
CA PRO A 13 10.83 -2.81 -12.64
C PRO A 13 10.31 -4.14 -13.20
N ALA A 14 11.13 -4.84 -13.98
CA ALA A 14 10.77 -6.14 -14.54
C ALA A 14 10.57 -7.25 -13.49
N THR A 15 11.04 -7.02 -12.27
CA THR A 15 10.85 -7.92 -11.12
C THR A 15 9.48 -7.77 -10.46
N CYS A 16 8.68 -6.76 -10.85
CA CYS A 16 7.35 -6.53 -10.31
C CYS A 16 6.31 -7.41 -10.98
N TYR A 17 5.32 -7.85 -10.20
CA TYR A 17 4.09 -8.43 -10.73
C TYR A 17 3.01 -7.37 -10.81
N VAL A 18 2.36 -7.25 -11.95
CA VAL A 18 1.18 -6.40 -12.15
C VAL A 18 0.13 -7.21 -12.89
N ASP A 19 -0.97 -7.50 -12.22
CA ASP A 19 -2.09 -8.20 -12.83
C ASP A 19 -2.69 -7.43 -14.01
N ASP A 20 -3.10 -8.12 -15.07
CA ASP A 20 -3.65 -7.51 -16.29
C ASP A 20 -4.89 -6.64 -16.04
N SER A 21 -5.68 -6.96 -15.03
CA SER A 21 -6.87 -6.18 -14.63
C SER A 21 -6.52 -4.93 -13.83
N ALA A 22 -5.31 -4.82 -13.26
CA ALA A 22 -4.86 -3.66 -12.50
C ALA A 22 -4.71 -2.42 -13.40
N GLN A 23 -4.93 -1.24 -12.80
CA GLN A 23 -4.81 0.06 -13.47
C GLN A 23 -3.71 0.88 -12.82
N ILE A 24 -2.62 1.18 -13.54
CA ILE A 24 -1.53 2.03 -13.08
C ILE A 24 -1.36 3.21 -14.02
N ILE A 25 -1.51 4.43 -13.52
CA ILE A 25 -1.68 5.63 -14.36
C ILE A 25 -0.77 6.76 -13.87
N GLY A 26 0.01 7.37 -14.78
CA GLY A 26 0.73 8.61 -14.56
C GLY A 26 1.98 8.47 -13.68
N ASP A 27 2.21 9.41 -12.77
CA ASP A 27 3.42 9.48 -11.93
C ASP A 27 3.38 8.45 -10.79
N VAL A 28 3.65 7.21 -11.15
CA VAL A 28 3.74 6.05 -10.25
C VAL A 28 5.10 5.40 -10.40
N VAL A 29 5.77 5.11 -9.29
CA VAL A 29 7.00 4.33 -9.25
C VAL A 29 6.82 3.15 -8.31
N LEU A 30 7.08 1.94 -8.79
CA LEU A 30 7.18 0.73 -7.99
C LEU A 30 8.64 0.41 -7.69
N GLY A 31 8.93 -0.06 -6.48
CA GLY A 31 10.22 -0.65 -6.12
C GLY A 31 10.32 -2.09 -6.58
N GLU A 32 11.54 -2.64 -6.56
CA GLU A 32 11.83 -4.02 -6.96
C GLU A 32 10.95 -5.03 -6.20
N HIS A 33 10.47 -6.04 -6.89
CA HIS A 33 9.63 -7.11 -6.35
C HIS A 33 8.30 -6.64 -5.72
N ALA A 34 7.86 -5.41 -6.00
CA ALA A 34 6.52 -4.98 -5.60
C ALA A 34 5.46 -5.69 -6.46
N SER A 35 4.26 -5.90 -5.91
CA SER A 35 3.17 -6.56 -6.62
C SER A 35 1.85 -5.80 -6.53
N VAL A 36 1.11 -5.76 -7.65
CA VAL A 36 -0.19 -5.10 -7.78
C VAL A 36 -1.20 -6.10 -8.32
N TRP A 37 -2.20 -6.39 -7.52
CA TRP A 37 -3.12 -7.50 -7.71
C TRP A 37 -4.41 -7.11 -8.41
N MET A 38 -5.32 -8.07 -8.59
CA MET A 38 -6.50 -7.99 -9.42
C MET A 38 -7.35 -6.75 -9.12
N ASN A 39 -7.70 -6.00 -10.17
CA ASN A 39 -8.56 -4.81 -10.10
C ASN A 39 -8.05 -3.67 -9.18
N ALA A 40 -6.82 -3.70 -8.73
CA ALA A 40 -6.25 -2.58 -7.98
C ALA A 40 -6.07 -1.36 -8.90
N VAL A 41 -6.27 -0.16 -8.35
CA VAL A 41 -6.13 1.12 -9.07
C VAL A 41 -5.11 2.01 -8.40
N ILE A 42 -4.03 2.33 -9.11
CA ILE A 42 -2.97 3.25 -8.66
C ILE A 42 -2.93 4.43 -9.61
N ARG A 43 -3.47 5.57 -9.18
CA ARG A 43 -3.67 6.72 -10.06
C ARG A 43 -2.86 7.93 -9.63
N GLY A 44 -1.67 8.09 -10.24
CA GLY A 44 -0.74 9.20 -10.05
C GLY A 44 -0.96 10.35 -11.04
N ASP A 45 -2.21 10.76 -11.26
CA ASP A 45 -2.59 11.80 -12.23
C ASP A 45 -2.61 13.22 -11.63
N VAL A 46 -2.70 13.34 -10.32
CA VAL A 46 -2.75 14.64 -9.61
C VAL A 46 -1.57 14.87 -8.67
N TYR A 47 -0.93 13.80 -8.21
CA TYR A 47 0.28 13.81 -7.41
C TYR A 47 1.01 12.45 -7.48
N ALA A 48 2.30 12.46 -7.15
CA ALA A 48 3.16 11.27 -7.21
C ALA A 48 2.70 10.14 -6.26
N ILE A 49 2.85 8.89 -6.73
CA ILE A 49 2.69 7.68 -5.91
C ILE A 49 3.98 6.89 -5.93
N ARG A 50 4.46 6.49 -4.77
CA ARG A 50 5.70 5.74 -4.60
C ARG A 50 5.43 4.51 -3.75
N ILE A 51 5.79 3.34 -4.26
CA ILE A 51 5.61 2.06 -3.58
C ILE A 51 6.98 1.41 -3.45
N GLY A 52 7.37 1.12 -2.21
CA GLY A 52 8.65 0.53 -1.86
C GLY A 52 8.77 -0.93 -2.29
N ALA A 53 10.00 -1.41 -2.28
CA ALA A 53 10.34 -2.77 -2.68
C ALA A 53 9.62 -3.81 -1.80
N HIS A 54 9.31 -4.98 -2.39
CA HIS A 54 8.69 -6.12 -1.70
C HIS A 54 7.30 -5.85 -1.10
N SER A 55 6.67 -4.71 -1.44
CA SER A 55 5.33 -4.35 -0.97
C SER A 55 4.25 -4.86 -1.91
N ASN A 56 3.09 -5.22 -1.38
CA ASN A 56 1.98 -5.74 -2.16
C ASN A 56 0.73 -4.88 -2.01
N ILE A 57 0.08 -4.57 -3.13
CA ILE A 57 -1.19 -3.83 -3.20
C ILE A 57 -2.24 -4.83 -3.68
N GLN A 58 -3.07 -5.28 -2.75
CA GLN A 58 -3.99 -6.38 -2.99
C GLN A 58 -5.25 -5.94 -3.74
N ASP A 59 -6.05 -6.91 -4.09
CA ASP A 59 -7.21 -6.82 -4.98
C ASP A 59 -8.14 -5.67 -4.63
N CYS A 60 -8.64 -4.98 -5.65
CA CYS A 60 -9.62 -3.89 -5.53
C CYS A 60 -9.17 -2.69 -4.67
N SER A 61 -7.90 -2.59 -4.31
CA SER A 61 -7.39 -1.46 -3.55
C SER A 61 -7.20 -0.23 -4.42
N VAL A 62 -7.40 0.96 -3.84
CA VAL A 62 -7.31 2.24 -4.56
C VAL A 62 -6.27 3.14 -3.89
N LEU A 63 -5.27 3.57 -4.67
CA LEU A 63 -4.26 4.53 -4.26
C LEU A 63 -4.39 5.81 -5.09
N HIS A 64 -4.63 6.95 -4.45
CA HIS A 64 -4.77 8.23 -5.11
C HIS A 64 -4.27 9.38 -4.21
N GLY A 65 -3.85 10.47 -4.82
CA GLY A 65 -3.37 11.65 -4.10
C GLY A 65 -4.37 12.81 -4.10
N MET A 66 -4.09 13.81 -3.28
CA MET A 66 -4.75 15.11 -3.31
C MET A 66 -3.93 16.10 -4.15
N LYS A 67 -4.56 16.71 -5.15
CA LYS A 67 -3.90 17.61 -6.10
C LYS A 67 -3.02 18.65 -5.40
N ASN A 68 -1.77 18.74 -5.81
CA ASN A 68 -0.74 19.69 -5.36
C ASN A 68 -0.46 19.69 -3.84
N THR A 69 -0.93 18.68 -3.09
CA THR A 69 -0.82 18.70 -1.63
C THR A 69 -0.27 17.40 -1.06
N PHE A 70 -0.90 16.25 -1.35
CA PHE A 70 -0.54 14.97 -0.78
C PHE A 70 -0.45 13.87 -1.84
N GLY A 71 0.72 13.26 -1.97
CA GLY A 71 0.91 12.01 -2.70
C GLY A 71 0.65 10.81 -1.80
N VAL A 72 0.86 9.62 -2.34
CA VAL A 72 0.88 8.38 -1.56
C VAL A 72 2.30 7.83 -1.56
N THR A 73 2.80 7.54 -0.36
CA THR A 73 4.06 6.81 -0.20
C THR A 73 3.77 5.55 0.61
N VAL A 74 4.19 4.42 0.07
CA VAL A 74 4.17 3.12 0.72
C VAL A 74 5.62 2.67 0.82
N GLY A 75 6.07 2.34 2.01
CA GLY A 75 7.42 1.88 2.30
C GLY A 75 7.70 0.48 1.77
N GLU A 76 8.77 -0.15 2.26
CA GLU A 76 9.18 -1.50 1.89
C GLU A 76 8.51 -2.56 2.78
N TYR A 77 8.28 -3.75 2.22
CA TYR A 77 7.66 -4.88 2.92
C TYR A 77 6.29 -4.54 3.55
N VAL A 78 5.52 -3.66 2.90
CA VAL A 78 4.18 -3.30 3.34
C VAL A 78 3.16 -4.21 2.68
N THR A 79 2.25 -4.75 3.47
CA THR A 79 1.05 -5.43 2.97
C THR A 79 -0.14 -4.48 3.00
N VAL A 80 -0.66 -4.13 1.84
CA VAL A 80 -1.92 -3.38 1.68
C VAL A 80 -3.01 -4.38 1.32
N GLY A 81 -3.86 -4.71 2.28
CA GLY A 81 -4.90 -5.73 2.15
C GLY A 81 -5.97 -5.38 1.10
N HIS A 82 -6.82 -6.37 0.78
CA HIS A 82 -7.88 -6.22 -0.22
C HIS A 82 -8.82 -5.05 0.07
N SER A 83 -9.24 -4.33 -0.97
CA SER A 83 -10.22 -3.23 -0.90
C SER A 83 -9.80 -2.07 0.02
N VAL A 84 -8.51 -1.84 0.21
CA VAL A 84 -7.99 -0.71 0.98
C VAL A 84 -8.02 0.56 0.13
N THR A 85 -8.36 1.70 0.76
CA THR A 85 -8.21 3.02 0.16
C THR A 85 -7.09 3.79 0.84
N LEU A 86 -6.02 4.11 0.08
CA LEU A 86 -4.97 5.03 0.51
C LEU A 86 -5.12 6.35 -0.25
N HIS A 87 -5.44 7.42 0.44
CA HIS A 87 -5.63 8.71 -0.20
C HIS A 87 -4.73 9.77 0.45
N GLY A 88 -3.67 10.18 -0.27
CA GLY A 88 -2.78 11.26 0.17
C GLY A 88 -2.05 11.00 1.49
N CYS A 89 -1.53 9.81 1.72
CA CYS A 89 -0.97 9.37 3.00
C CYS A 89 0.43 8.76 2.87
N VAL A 90 1.08 8.54 4.01
CA VAL A 90 2.38 7.89 4.11
C VAL A 90 2.24 6.63 4.97
N ILE A 91 2.64 5.50 4.43
CA ILE A 91 2.80 4.23 5.13
C ILE A 91 4.29 3.93 5.19
N GLU A 92 4.87 3.89 6.37
CA GLU A 92 6.28 3.53 6.55
C GLU A 92 6.50 2.02 6.39
N ASP A 93 7.76 1.58 6.46
CA ASP A 93 8.16 0.21 6.19
C ASP A 93 7.49 -0.81 7.13
N ARG A 94 7.34 -2.04 6.62
CA ARG A 94 6.88 -3.19 7.40
C ARG A 94 5.57 -2.93 8.15
N CYS A 95 4.59 -2.37 7.45
CA CYS A 95 3.24 -2.19 7.96
C CYS A 95 2.28 -3.22 7.38
N LEU A 96 1.28 -3.60 8.18
CA LEU A 96 0.14 -4.39 7.72
C LEU A 96 -1.12 -3.51 7.74
N ILE A 97 -1.64 -3.20 6.57
CA ILE A 97 -2.89 -2.46 6.40
C ILE A 97 -3.99 -3.48 6.12
N GLY A 98 -4.83 -3.72 7.11
CA GLY A 98 -5.91 -4.69 7.05
C GLY A 98 -6.95 -4.36 5.98
N MET A 99 -7.54 -5.40 5.38
CA MET A 99 -8.51 -5.29 4.29
C MET A 99 -9.65 -4.33 4.61
N GLY A 100 -10.11 -3.58 3.60
CA GLY A 100 -11.20 -2.63 3.73
C GLY A 100 -10.89 -1.37 4.55
N SER A 101 -9.65 -1.14 4.94
CA SER A 101 -9.25 0.08 5.66
C SER A 101 -9.23 1.30 4.74
N ILE A 102 -9.47 2.48 5.32
CA ILE A 102 -9.43 3.77 4.63
C ILE A 102 -8.45 4.67 5.37
N ILE A 103 -7.43 5.17 4.67
CA ILE A 103 -6.41 6.05 5.23
C ILE A 103 -6.42 7.37 4.46
N LEU A 104 -6.71 8.48 5.17
CA LEU A 104 -7.01 9.77 4.57
C LEU A 104 -5.80 10.72 4.52
N ASN A 105 -5.99 11.88 3.88
CA ASN A 105 -4.96 12.86 3.54
C ASN A 105 -4.08 13.26 4.73
N GLY A 106 -2.77 13.25 4.50
CA GLY A 106 -1.80 13.66 5.49
C GLY A 106 -1.64 12.71 6.68
N ALA A 107 -2.35 11.58 6.69
CA ALA A 107 -2.11 10.56 7.70
C ALA A 107 -0.76 9.88 7.48
N LYS A 108 -0.11 9.52 8.58
CA LYS A 108 1.19 8.85 8.60
C LYS A 108 1.12 7.61 9.48
N ILE A 109 1.38 6.45 8.90
CA ILE A 109 1.44 5.17 9.61
C ILE A 109 2.91 4.85 9.87
N GLY A 110 3.32 4.87 11.14
CA GLY A 110 4.69 4.60 11.56
C GLY A 110 5.08 3.14 11.36
N ALA A 111 6.37 2.93 11.08
CA ALA A 111 6.94 1.63 10.71
C ALA A 111 6.56 0.50 11.68
N GLY A 112 6.41 -0.70 11.14
CA GLY A 112 6.09 -1.89 11.91
C GLY A 112 4.71 -1.84 12.59
N SER A 113 3.75 -1.07 12.05
CA SER A 113 2.41 -0.95 12.64
C SER A 113 1.38 -1.80 11.93
N ILE A 114 0.32 -2.13 12.65
CA ILE A 114 -0.86 -2.85 12.13
C ILE A 114 -2.07 -1.93 12.21
N ILE A 115 -2.72 -1.73 11.07
CA ILE A 115 -4.05 -1.15 10.95
C ILE A 115 -5.02 -2.33 10.76
N ALA A 116 -5.89 -2.56 11.71
CA ALA A 116 -6.84 -3.67 11.64
C ALA A 116 -7.85 -3.48 10.50
N ALA A 117 -8.42 -4.59 10.01
CA ALA A 117 -9.38 -4.56 8.92
C ALA A 117 -10.56 -3.62 9.19
N GLY A 118 -11.03 -2.91 8.15
CA GLY A 118 -12.16 -1.97 8.23
C GLY A 118 -11.88 -0.69 9.03
N THR A 119 -10.64 -0.39 9.33
CA THR A 119 -10.28 0.82 10.10
C THR A 119 -10.30 2.07 9.23
N LEU A 120 -10.90 3.15 9.73
CA LEU A 120 -10.82 4.49 9.14
C LEU A 120 -9.79 5.33 9.90
N ILE A 121 -8.67 5.64 9.28
CA ILE A 121 -7.67 6.59 9.80
C ILE A 121 -7.98 7.99 9.27
N PRO A 122 -8.41 8.93 10.12
CA PRO A 122 -8.75 10.31 9.74
C PRO A 122 -7.54 11.08 9.20
N GLU A 123 -7.83 12.19 8.53
CA GLU A 123 -6.81 13.09 8.01
C GLU A 123 -5.80 13.53 9.08
N ARG A 124 -4.54 13.64 8.68
CA ARG A 124 -3.41 14.11 9.52
C ARG A 124 -3.17 13.33 10.80
N THR A 125 -3.76 12.14 10.91
CA THR A 125 -3.49 11.25 12.05
C THR A 125 -2.07 10.72 11.95
N VAL A 126 -1.35 10.76 13.07
CA VAL A 126 -0.03 10.13 13.20
C VAL A 126 -0.17 8.87 14.04
N VAL A 127 0.10 7.74 13.42
CA VAL A 127 0.20 6.43 14.07
C VAL A 127 1.65 6.19 14.45
N GLU A 128 1.91 6.06 15.75
CA GLU A 128 3.25 5.78 16.25
C GLU A 128 3.76 4.42 15.80
N PRO A 129 5.07 4.27 15.49
CA PRO A 129 5.64 2.99 15.10
C PRO A 129 5.33 1.85 16.08
N GLY A 130 5.19 0.63 15.56
CA GLY A 130 4.94 -0.57 16.36
C GLY A 130 3.60 -0.53 17.10
N SER A 131 2.56 -0.03 16.47
CA SER A 131 1.24 0.17 17.08
C SER A 131 0.14 -0.60 16.37
N LEU A 132 -0.82 -1.12 17.15
CA LEU A 132 -2.09 -1.62 16.63
C LEU A 132 -3.16 -0.54 16.76
N TRP A 133 -3.79 -0.20 15.63
CA TRP A 133 -4.93 0.72 15.56
C TRP A 133 -6.13 0.02 14.96
N MET A 134 -7.35 0.36 15.45
CA MET A 134 -8.58 -0.24 14.96
C MET A 134 -9.80 0.65 15.17
N GLY A 135 -10.83 0.44 14.35
CA GLY A 135 -12.16 1.07 14.48
C GLY A 135 -12.44 2.17 13.45
N SER A 136 -13.63 2.74 13.51
CA SER A 136 -14.08 3.84 12.64
C SER A 136 -14.80 4.91 13.51
N PRO A 137 -14.11 6.01 13.86
CA PRO A 137 -12.71 6.35 13.54
C PRO A 137 -11.71 5.45 14.27
N GLY A 138 -10.57 5.21 13.60
CA GLY A 138 -9.48 4.42 14.14
C GLY A 138 -8.83 5.07 15.36
N LYS A 139 -8.52 4.24 16.35
CA LYS A 139 -7.87 4.66 17.61
C LYS A 139 -6.73 3.71 17.96
N PHE A 140 -5.73 4.23 18.64
CA PHE A 140 -4.69 3.44 19.26
C PHE A 140 -5.31 2.39 20.18
N ARG A 141 -4.93 1.13 19.99
CA ARG A 141 -5.36 0.02 20.83
C ARG A 141 -4.30 -0.39 21.82
N ARG A 142 -3.08 -0.64 21.31
CA ARG A 142 -1.92 -1.05 22.11
C ARG A 142 -0.64 -0.98 21.26
N LYS A 143 0.50 -1.13 21.89
CA LYS A 143 1.74 -1.47 21.17
C LYS A 143 1.67 -2.91 20.67
N LEU A 144 2.44 -3.23 19.64
CA LEU A 144 2.52 -4.61 19.14
C LEU A 144 3.11 -5.53 20.21
N GLU A 145 2.66 -6.76 20.20
CA GLU A 145 3.15 -7.83 21.05
C GLU A 145 4.25 -8.61 20.36
N LYS A 146 4.99 -9.40 21.13
CA LYS A 146 6.06 -10.25 20.60
C LYS A 146 5.52 -11.19 19.52
N GLY A 147 6.18 -11.22 18.38
CA GLY A 147 5.82 -12.07 17.22
C GLY A 147 4.84 -11.43 16.23
N GLU A 148 4.27 -10.25 16.51
CA GLU A 148 3.43 -9.56 15.52
C GLU A 148 4.25 -8.91 14.41
N ASP A 149 5.48 -8.51 14.68
CA ASP A 149 6.45 -8.08 13.66
C ASP A 149 6.82 -9.24 12.72
N ASP A 150 7.03 -10.45 13.25
CA ASP A 150 7.23 -11.65 12.43
C ASP A 150 6.00 -11.98 11.59
N MET A 151 4.80 -11.74 12.12
CA MET A 151 3.54 -11.90 11.40
C MET A 151 3.44 -10.93 10.22
N ILE A 152 3.77 -9.65 10.41
CA ILE A 152 3.80 -8.64 9.34
C ILE A 152 4.72 -9.11 8.21
N MET A 153 5.95 -9.52 8.54
CA MET A 153 6.92 -9.98 7.56
C MET A 153 6.47 -11.26 6.84
N ARG A 154 5.80 -12.18 7.55
CA ARG A 154 5.25 -13.39 6.94
C ARG A 154 4.20 -13.06 5.89
N TYR A 155 3.31 -12.08 6.13
CA TYR A 155 2.33 -11.66 5.12
C TYR A 155 3.01 -11.08 3.87
N ALA A 156 3.99 -10.20 4.03
CA ALA A 156 4.75 -9.66 2.90
C ALA A 156 5.45 -10.78 2.11
N ASN A 157 6.15 -11.69 2.80
CA ASN A 157 6.87 -12.80 2.18
C ASN A 157 5.94 -13.80 1.48
N ASN A 158 4.72 -14.05 1.99
CA ASN A 158 3.74 -14.89 1.30
C ASN A 158 3.41 -14.33 -0.09
N TYR A 159 3.24 -13.01 -0.19
CA TYR A 159 2.95 -12.35 -1.46
C TYR A 159 4.15 -12.37 -2.42
N LEU A 160 5.38 -12.36 -1.93
CA LEU A 160 6.55 -12.61 -2.78
C LEU A 160 6.50 -14.02 -3.39
N GLY A 161 6.15 -15.04 -2.59
CA GLY A 161 5.98 -16.40 -3.08
C GLY A 161 4.86 -16.51 -4.13
N TYR A 162 3.70 -15.91 -3.89
CA TYR A 162 2.60 -15.89 -4.87
C TYR A 162 3.02 -15.17 -6.16
N THR A 163 3.72 -14.05 -6.05
CA THR A 163 4.26 -13.33 -7.21
C THR A 163 5.14 -14.21 -8.09
N GLU A 164 6.04 -15.00 -7.49
CA GLU A 164 6.88 -15.93 -8.24
C GLU A 164 6.06 -17.01 -8.97
N GLU A 165 4.99 -17.51 -8.35
CA GLU A 165 4.09 -18.50 -8.96
C GLU A 165 3.37 -17.89 -10.17
N TYR A 166 2.76 -16.71 -10.01
CA TYR A 166 2.04 -16.02 -11.10
C TYR A 166 2.96 -15.63 -12.26
N LEU A 167 4.20 -15.19 -11.98
CA LEU A 167 5.17 -14.85 -13.04
C LEU A 167 5.65 -16.09 -13.83
N ARG A 168 5.58 -17.29 -13.26
CA ARG A 168 5.94 -18.54 -13.98
C ARG A 168 4.80 -19.02 -14.91
N GLU A 169 3.57 -18.58 -14.66
CA GLU A 169 2.40 -18.99 -15.45
C GLU A 169 2.08 -18.01 -16.59
N GLN A 170 2.78 -16.87 -16.67
CA GLN A 170 2.69 -15.89 -17.76
C GLN A 170 3.65 -16.23 -18.91
#